data_0c6aa8ff83c7e1efb1046509524a4fc2
#
_entry.id   0c6aa8ff83c7e1efb1046509524a4fc2
#
_cell.length_a   1.000
_cell.length_b   1.000
_cell.length_c   1.000
_cell.angle_alpha   90.00
_cell.angle_beta   90.00
_cell.angle_gamma   90.00
#
_symmetry.space_group_name_H-M   'P 1'
#
loop_
_entity.id
_entity.type
_entity.pdbx_description
1 polymer ?
#
loop_
_entity_poly.entity_id
_entity_poly.type
_entity_poly.pdbx_seq_one_letter_code
_entity_poly.pdbx_strand_id
1 'polypeptide(L)'
;MKVNISELDNKTMLELYQLARDVNLAGYSKLRKKELIFEITKALTKSDELLQAQGVLEIMQDGYGFLRPFAYIPSHEDIYVSPSQIRKFELRTGDRVGGQVRSPKDNERFFALLKVENVNGFPPEESVKRIHFDALTPIYPTERLNLETKSEELSTRIIDLISPIGKGQRGLIVSPPKAGKTILLQKIAQGISANHPEVELFILLVDERPEEVTDMQRNTQAEVVSSTFDEPPENHVKVTDMILERAKRLVEHKKDVVILMDSVTRLARAHNLVVPPSGRTLSGGIDPASLDKPKRFFGAARNLEEGGSLTIIATALIETGSRMDEVIFEEFKGRGNMELVLERKIAERRIFPAIDVKRSGTRR
;
A
#
# COMPACT_ATOMS: atom_id res chain seq x y z
N MET A 1 -2.36 23.35 -23.76
CA MET A 1 -2.85 21.96 -23.52
C MET A 1 -2.48 21.62 -22.08
N LYS A 2 -3.42 21.25 -21.18
CA LYS A 2 -3.05 20.87 -19.80
C LYS A 2 -2.42 19.47 -19.86
N VAL A 3 -1.13 19.37 -19.64
CA VAL A 3 -0.45 18.07 -19.60
C VAL A 3 -0.51 17.53 -18.17
N ASN A 4 -1.05 16.33 -18.01
CA ASN A 4 -1.15 15.65 -16.72
C ASN A 4 -0.07 14.58 -16.63
N ILE A 5 0.82 14.69 -15.65
CA ILE A 5 1.92 13.72 -15.43
C ILE A 5 1.39 12.30 -15.24
N SER A 6 0.24 12.15 -14.57
CA SER A 6 -0.39 10.83 -14.37
C SER A 6 -0.89 10.20 -15.68
N GLU A 7 -1.25 10.98 -16.69
CA GLU A 7 -1.64 10.47 -18.01
C GLU A 7 -0.42 9.96 -18.79
N LEU A 8 0.75 10.54 -18.56
CA LEU A 8 1.99 10.09 -19.18
C LEU A 8 2.43 8.73 -18.61
N ASP A 9 2.16 8.44 -17.34
CA ASP A 9 2.49 7.16 -16.73
C ASP A 9 1.68 5.98 -17.33
N ASN A 10 0.47 6.23 -17.80
CA ASN A 10 -0.36 5.23 -18.48
C ASN A 10 0.08 4.93 -19.92
N LYS A 11 0.99 5.74 -20.48
CA LYS A 11 1.49 5.54 -21.84
C LYS A 11 2.54 4.46 -21.95
N THR A 12 2.59 3.80 -23.11
CA THR A 12 3.65 2.85 -23.45
C THR A 12 4.98 3.57 -23.72
N MET A 13 6.10 2.84 -23.64
CA MET A 13 7.40 3.40 -24.00
C MET A 13 7.48 3.95 -25.43
N LEU A 14 6.76 3.33 -26.38
CA LEU A 14 6.68 3.79 -27.77
C LEU A 14 6.00 5.15 -27.88
N GLU A 15 4.87 5.33 -27.21
CA GLU A 15 4.16 6.61 -27.18
C GLU A 15 4.97 7.72 -26.49
N LEU A 16 5.70 7.38 -25.42
CA LEU A 16 6.58 8.31 -24.73
C LEU A 16 7.78 8.71 -25.63
N TYR A 17 8.33 7.79 -26.41
CA TYR A 17 9.37 8.12 -27.39
C TYR A 17 8.87 9.03 -28.51
N GLN A 18 7.62 8.88 -28.95
CA GLN A 18 7.00 9.82 -29.91
C GLN A 18 6.88 11.21 -29.30
N LEU A 19 6.36 11.33 -28.09
CA LEU A 19 6.28 12.62 -27.39
C LEU A 19 7.65 13.24 -27.14
N ALA A 20 8.66 12.45 -26.80
CA ALA A 20 10.03 12.94 -26.63
C ALA A 20 10.63 13.52 -27.92
N ARG A 21 10.28 12.95 -29.09
CA ARG A 21 10.67 13.51 -30.40
C ARG A 21 9.94 14.81 -30.68
N ASP A 22 8.64 14.88 -30.41
CA ASP A 22 7.82 16.07 -30.64
C ASP A 22 8.30 17.28 -29.84
N VAL A 23 8.85 17.04 -28.63
CA VAL A 23 9.45 18.09 -27.77
C VAL A 23 10.97 18.25 -27.98
N ASN A 24 11.54 17.61 -29.01
CA ASN A 24 12.99 17.66 -29.35
C ASN A 24 13.91 17.27 -28.16
N LEU A 25 13.54 16.28 -27.36
CA LEU A 25 14.32 15.82 -26.21
C LEU A 25 15.54 15.01 -26.70
N ALA A 26 16.76 15.46 -26.38
CA ALA A 26 17.95 14.72 -26.70
C ALA A 26 18.20 13.55 -25.71
N GLY A 27 18.68 12.41 -26.24
CA GLY A 27 19.13 11.28 -25.39
C GLY A 27 18.01 10.45 -24.74
N TYR A 28 16.75 10.66 -25.13
CA TYR A 28 15.56 10.00 -24.56
C TYR A 28 15.59 8.47 -24.58
N SER A 29 16.30 7.85 -25.53
CA SER A 29 16.38 6.39 -25.68
C SER A 29 17.17 5.68 -24.57
N LYS A 30 17.92 6.40 -23.76
CA LYS A 30 18.72 5.88 -22.64
C LYS A 30 17.99 6.00 -21.28
N LEU A 31 16.87 6.71 -21.25
CA LEU A 31 16.14 6.99 -20.03
C LEU A 31 15.16 5.85 -19.70
N ARG A 32 15.02 5.55 -18.42
CA ARG A 32 13.94 4.69 -17.92
C ARG A 32 12.59 5.41 -18.03
N LYS A 33 11.49 4.67 -18.01
CA LYS A 33 10.13 5.22 -18.19
C LYS A 33 9.86 6.46 -17.35
N LYS A 34 10.16 6.42 -16.07
CA LYS A 34 9.93 7.52 -15.12
C LYS A 34 10.79 8.74 -15.42
N GLU A 35 12.08 8.52 -15.65
CA GLU A 35 13.03 9.57 -16.04
C GLU A 35 12.62 10.22 -17.37
N LEU A 36 12.15 9.42 -18.32
CA LEU A 36 11.66 9.90 -19.61
C LEU A 36 10.41 10.78 -19.44
N ILE A 37 9.45 10.36 -18.63
CA ILE A 37 8.26 11.17 -18.30
C ILE A 37 8.67 12.49 -17.67
N PHE A 38 9.61 12.48 -16.72
CA PHE A 38 10.11 13.68 -16.06
C PHE A 38 10.76 14.65 -17.05
N GLU A 39 11.64 14.19 -17.93
CA GLU A 39 12.31 15.05 -18.92
C GLU A 39 11.35 15.54 -20.01
N ILE A 40 10.38 14.74 -20.45
CA ILE A 40 9.30 15.20 -21.35
C ILE A 40 8.50 16.31 -20.66
N THR A 41 8.12 16.11 -19.41
CA THR A 41 7.37 17.08 -18.61
C THR A 41 8.13 18.40 -18.48
N LYS A 42 9.42 18.33 -18.19
CA LYS A 42 10.32 19.48 -18.10
C LYS A 42 10.46 20.23 -19.43
N ALA A 43 10.54 19.51 -20.55
CA ALA A 43 10.64 20.10 -21.88
C ALA A 43 9.32 20.82 -22.26
N LEU A 44 8.17 20.24 -21.95
CA LEU A 44 6.85 20.85 -22.16
C LEU A 44 6.67 22.13 -21.32
N THR A 45 7.28 22.21 -20.12
CA THR A 45 7.13 23.36 -19.21
C THR A 45 7.94 24.59 -19.62
N LYS A 46 8.94 24.44 -20.52
CA LYS A 46 9.67 25.59 -21.07
C LYS A 46 8.78 26.53 -21.88
N SER A 47 7.55 26.14 -22.16
CA SER A 47 6.54 26.90 -22.95
C SER A 47 5.45 27.58 -22.10
N ASP A 48 5.70 27.99 -20.84
CA ASP A 48 4.73 28.66 -19.94
C ASP A 48 3.38 27.90 -19.73
N GLU A 49 3.35 26.60 -20.00
CA GLU A 49 2.16 25.77 -19.77
C GLU A 49 2.06 25.36 -18.29
N LEU A 50 0.88 25.54 -17.70
CA LEU A 50 0.56 25.08 -16.35
C LEU A 50 0.47 23.54 -16.34
N LEU A 51 1.41 22.90 -15.65
CA LEU A 51 1.39 21.46 -15.47
C LEU A 51 0.49 21.05 -14.32
N GLN A 52 -0.16 19.93 -14.51
CA GLN A 52 -0.93 19.26 -13.46
C GLN A 52 -0.18 18.03 -12.97
N ALA A 53 -0.06 17.88 -11.68
CA ALA A 53 0.54 16.72 -11.06
C ALA A 53 -0.21 16.32 -9.79
N GLN A 54 -0.07 15.04 -9.42
CA GLN A 54 -0.57 14.53 -8.15
C GLN A 54 0.43 13.52 -7.57
N GLY A 55 0.41 13.38 -6.26
CA GLY A 55 1.24 12.42 -5.55
C GLY A 55 0.82 12.26 -4.10
N VAL A 56 1.36 11.26 -3.44
CA VAL A 56 1.13 11.04 -2.01
C VAL A 56 2.12 11.88 -1.21
N LEU A 57 1.61 12.69 -0.30
CA LEU A 57 2.39 13.62 0.50
C LEU A 57 3.16 12.89 1.60
N GLU A 58 4.44 13.18 1.69
CA GLU A 58 5.27 12.90 2.86
C GLU A 58 5.76 14.23 3.45
N ILE A 59 5.44 14.50 4.72
CA ILE A 59 5.88 15.70 5.43
C ILE A 59 7.19 15.39 6.15
N MET A 60 8.18 16.25 5.95
CA MET A 60 9.50 16.15 6.55
C MET A 60 9.52 16.84 7.94
N GLN A 61 10.52 16.53 8.77
CA GLN A 61 10.64 17.07 10.12
C GLN A 61 10.67 18.60 10.16
N ASP A 62 11.22 19.23 9.11
CA ASP A 62 11.30 20.70 9.00
C ASP A 62 9.98 21.36 8.57
N GLY A 63 8.89 20.57 8.41
CA GLY A 63 7.55 21.06 8.13
C GLY A 63 7.22 21.33 6.66
N TYR A 64 8.16 21.15 5.73
CA TYR A 64 7.88 21.07 4.29
C TYR A 64 7.55 19.62 3.90
N GLY A 65 7.09 19.39 2.68
CA GLY A 65 6.78 18.06 2.22
C GLY A 65 7.16 17.79 0.78
N PHE A 66 7.05 16.52 0.38
CA PHE A 66 7.17 16.07 -1.00
C PHE A 66 5.96 15.23 -1.39
N LEU A 67 5.41 15.48 -2.58
CA LEU A 67 4.49 14.55 -3.22
C LEU A 67 5.30 13.48 -3.93
N ARG A 68 4.94 12.22 -3.70
CA ARG A 68 5.50 11.04 -4.34
C ARG A 68 4.58 10.62 -5.49
N PRO A 69 4.88 10.94 -6.75
CA PRO A 69 3.94 10.71 -7.85
C PRO A 69 3.85 9.25 -8.30
N PHE A 70 4.96 8.47 -8.23
CA PHE A 70 5.04 7.14 -8.84
C PHE A 70 5.34 6.00 -7.86
N ALA A 71 5.79 6.33 -6.65
CA ALA A 71 6.16 5.35 -5.63
C ALA A 71 6.02 5.98 -4.25
N TYR A 72 6.04 5.14 -3.20
CA TYR A 72 5.95 5.62 -1.82
C TYR A 72 7.33 5.87 -1.18
N ILE A 73 8.38 5.91 -2.00
CA ILE A 73 9.77 6.17 -1.60
C ILE A 73 10.30 7.44 -2.28
N PRO A 74 11.33 8.10 -1.73
CA PRO A 74 11.94 9.28 -2.33
C PRO A 74 12.47 9.02 -3.74
N SER A 75 12.25 9.98 -4.63
CA SER A 75 12.73 9.93 -6.01
C SER A 75 13.11 11.32 -6.51
N HIS A 76 13.73 11.37 -7.69
CA HIS A 76 14.07 12.64 -8.35
C HIS A 76 12.83 13.34 -8.93
N GLU A 77 11.74 12.61 -9.12
CA GLU A 77 10.48 13.12 -9.64
C GLU A 77 9.56 13.70 -8.55
N ASP A 78 10.01 13.75 -7.31
CA ASP A 78 9.24 14.30 -6.20
C ASP A 78 8.90 15.77 -6.40
N ILE A 79 7.75 16.18 -5.86
CA ILE A 79 7.23 17.54 -6.00
C ILE A 79 7.24 18.20 -4.64
N TYR A 80 7.97 19.31 -4.51
CA TYR A 80 8.06 20.07 -3.27
C TYR A 80 6.73 20.74 -2.89
N VAL A 81 6.36 20.65 -1.63
CA VAL A 81 5.19 21.30 -1.03
C VAL A 81 5.64 22.22 0.11
N SER A 82 5.24 23.48 0.04
CA SER A 82 5.65 24.47 1.04
C SER A 82 4.94 24.27 2.39
N PRO A 83 5.59 24.66 3.51
CA PRO A 83 4.95 24.63 4.82
C PRO A 83 3.66 25.45 4.91
N SER A 84 3.56 26.54 4.15
CA SER A 84 2.37 27.40 4.10
C SER A 84 1.16 26.68 3.53
N GLN A 85 1.34 25.89 2.45
CA GLN A 85 0.26 25.07 1.87
C GLN A 85 -0.15 23.93 2.79
N ILE A 86 0.82 23.26 3.43
CA ILE A 86 0.57 22.19 4.40
C ILE A 86 -0.29 22.73 5.54
N ARG A 87 0.07 23.86 6.13
CA ARG A 87 -0.72 24.48 7.22
C ARG A 87 -2.08 24.98 6.76
N LYS A 88 -2.16 25.63 5.58
CA LYS A 88 -3.40 26.22 5.08
C LYS A 88 -4.51 25.17 4.88
N PHE A 89 -4.17 23.99 4.39
CA PHE A 89 -5.13 22.92 4.07
C PHE A 89 -5.07 21.76 5.06
N GLU A 90 -4.35 21.92 6.18
CA GLU A 90 -4.15 20.88 7.20
C GLU A 90 -3.72 19.53 6.60
N LEU A 91 -2.82 19.59 5.60
CA LEU A 91 -2.34 18.42 4.90
C LEU A 91 -1.50 17.54 5.84
N ARG A 92 -1.60 16.24 5.66
CA ARG A 92 -0.90 15.24 6.46
C ARG A 92 -0.18 14.23 5.58
N THR A 93 0.84 13.60 6.11
CA THR A 93 1.48 12.45 5.45
C THR A 93 0.42 11.41 5.08
N GLY A 94 0.50 10.91 3.85
CA GLY A 94 -0.47 9.99 3.29
C GLY A 94 -1.58 10.63 2.46
N ASP A 95 -1.77 11.97 2.51
CA ASP A 95 -2.72 12.65 1.63
C ASP A 95 -2.27 12.55 0.18
N ARG A 96 -3.17 12.18 -0.72
CA ARG A 96 -2.97 12.30 -2.16
C ARG A 96 -3.38 13.69 -2.60
N VAL A 97 -2.39 14.52 -2.90
CA VAL A 97 -2.60 15.92 -3.26
C VAL A 97 -2.39 16.10 -4.75
N GLY A 98 -3.34 16.75 -5.41
CA GLY A 98 -3.25 17.13 -6.81
C GLY A 98 -3.37 18.63 -7.01
N GLY A 99 -2.69 19.15 -8.01
CA GLY A 99 -2.76 20.56 -8.34
C GLY A 99 -1.74 21.01 -9.36
N GLN A 100 -1.62 22.34 -9.49
CA GLN A 100 -0.73 22.97 -10.45
C GLN A 100 0.70 22.99 -9.91
N VAL A 101 1.64 22.62 -10.76
CA VAL A 101 3.07 22.61 -10.44
C VAL A 101 3.85 23.48 -11.44
N ARG A 102 5.00 23.99 -10.98
CA ARG A 102 5.98 24.66 -11.82
C ARG A 102 7.28 23.87 -11.91
N SER A 103 7.98 24.07 -13.00
CA SER A 103 9.33 23.53 -13.17
C SER A 103 10.32 24.09 -12.13
N PRO A 104 11.42 23.33 -11.85
CA PRO A 104 12.50 23.82 -11.02
C PRO A 104 13.13 25.09 -11.62
N LYS A 105 13.50 26.05 -10.77
CA LYS A 105 14.36 27.20 -11.13
C LYS A 105 15.84 26.76 -11.14
N ASP A 106 16.74 27.63 -11.63
CA ASP A 106 18.16 27.31 -11.86
C ASP A 106 18.90 26.66 -10.66
N ASN A 107 18.46 26.92 -9.42
CA ASN A 107 19.07 26.35 -8.21
C ASN A 107 18.16 25.33 -7.48
N GLU A 108 17.04 24.96 -8.08
CA GLU A 108 16.11 23.98 -7.51
C GLU A 108 16.23 22.62 -8.19
N ARG A 109 16.01 21.55 -7.43
CA ARG A 109 16.08 20.16 -7.97
C ARG A 109 14.72 19.57 -8.30
N PHE A 110 13.67 20.06 -7.64
CA PHE A 110 12.34 19.47 -7.69
C PHE A 110 11.31 20.42 -8.29
N PHE A 111 10.30 19.88 -8.92
CA PHE A 111 9.07 20.63 -9.21
C PHE A 111 8.49 21.20 -7.91
N ALA A 112 7.76 22.29 -7.98
CA ALA A 112 7.12 22.88 -6.82
C ALA A 112 5.61 23.01 -7.04
N LEU A 113 4.82 22.58 -6.06
CA LEU A 113 3.38 22.75 -6.05
C LEU A 113 3.04 24.23 -5.88
N LEU A 114 2.33 24.80 -6.86
CA LEU A 114 1.88 26.20 -6.84
C LEU A 114 0.52 26.34 -6.18
N LYS A 115 -0.43 25.46 -6.57
CA LYS A 115 -1.81 25.51 -6.13
C LYS A 115 -2.32 24.10 -5.85
N VAL A 116 -2.88 23.90 -4.66
CA VAL A 116 -3.62 22.69 -4.31
C VAL A 116 -5.01 22.78 -4.93
N GLU A 117 -5.42 21.78 -5.70
CA GLU A 117 -6.73 21.74 -6.36
C GLU A 117 -7.62 20.63 -5.81
N ASN A 118 -7.01 19.53 -5.35
CA ASN A 118 -7.73 18.46 -4.68
C ASN A 118 -6.86 17.77 -3.62
N VAL A 119 -7.51 17.18 -2.61
CA VAL A 119 -6.91 16.34 -1.57
C VAL A 119 -7.74 15.06 -1.46
N ASN A 120 -7.14 13.91 -1.74
CA ASN A 120 -7.81 12.59 -1.77
C ASN A 120 -9.03 12.52 -2.69
N GLY A 121 -9.08 13.35 -3.75
CA GLY A 121 -10.20 13.46 -4.69
C GLY A 121 -11.30 14.44 -4.27
N PHE A 122 -11.16 15.11 -3.11
CA PHE A 122 -12.10 16.10 -2.59
C PHE A 122 -11.55 17.54 -2.71
N PRO A 123 -12.41 18.56 -2.65
CA PRO A 123 -11.97 19.95 -2.53
C PRO A 123 -11.05 20.16 -1.32
N PRO A 124 -10.00 20.99 -1.42
CA PRO A 124 -9.02 21.15 -0.32
C PRO A 124 -9.64 21.62 1.00
N GLU A 125 -10.73 22.38 0.94
CA GLU A 125 -11.44 22.91 2.11
C GLU A 125 -12.15 21.82 2.93
N GLU A 126 -12.44 20.66 2.32
CA GLU A 126 -13.02 19.51 3.02
C GLU A 126 -11.97 18.78 3.85
N SER A 127 -10.70 18.84 3.46
CA SER A 127 -9.63 18.19 4.20
C SER A 127 -9.43 18.78 5.61
N VAL A 128 -9.73 20.09 5.78
CA VAL A 128 -9.64 20.78 7.08
C VAL A 128 -10.71 20.30 8.06
N LYS A 129 -11.85 19.80 7.56
CA LYS A 129 -12.98 19.40 8.41
C LYS A 129 -12.92 17.93 8.87
N ARG A 130 -11.98 17.16 8.38
CA ARG A 130 -11.90 15.72 8.68
C ARG A 130 -11.42 15.46 10.11
N ILE A 131 -12.04 14.49 10.76
CA ILE A 131 -11.63 13.99 12.08
C ILE A 131 -10.37 13.14 11.90
N HIS A 132 -9.42 13.28 12.81
CA HIS A 132 -8.21 12.45 12.81
C HIS A 132 -8.54 10.98 13.05
N PHE A 133 -7.90 10.07 12.33
CA PHE A 133 -8.11 8.63 12.44
C PHE A 133 -8.04 8.11 13.88
N ASP A 134 -7.08 8.59 14.67
CA ASP A 134 -6.89 8.16 16.04
C ASP A 134 -7.98 8.69 17.02
N ALA A 135 -8.77 9.68 16.60
CA ALA A 135 -9.90 10.23 17.36
C ALA A 135 -11.24 9.59 16.98
N LEU A 136 -11.29 8.75 15.94
CA LEU A 136 -12.49 8.05 15.50
C LEU A 136 -12.82 6.89 16.44
N THR A 137 -14.11 6.59 16.61
CA THR A 137 -14.62 5.57 17.53
C THR A 137 -14.60 4.15 16.91
N PRO A 138 -13.73 3.23 17.38
CA PRO A 138 -13.65 1.89 16.84
C PRO A 138 -14.84 1.03 17.28
N ILE A 139 -15.45 0.32 16.31
CA ILE A 139 -16.49 -0.66 16.54
C ILE A 139 -16.12 -2.02 15.95
N TYR A 140 -16.88 -3.06 16.29
CA TYR A 140 -16.66 -4.39 15.70
C TYR A 140 -17.04 -4.40 14.20
N PRO A 141 -16.41 -5.29 13.40
CA PRO A 141 -16.83 -5.54 12.02
C PRO A 141 -18.27 -6.09 11.98
N THR A 142 -19.20 -5.31 11.48
CA THR A 142 -20.62 -5.68 11.38
C THR A 142 -21.08 -5.91 9.94
N GLU A 143 -20.35 -5.34 8.97
CA GLU A 143 -20.64 -5.47 7.55
C GLU A 143 -19.62 -6.39 6.89
N ARG A 144 -20.13 -7.40 6.17
CA ARG A 144 -19.30 -8.41 5.53
C ARG A 144 -18.81 -7.96 4.15
N LEU A 145 -17.58 -8.29 3.82
CA LEU A 145 -17.03 -8.25 2.47
C LEU A 145 -17.26 -9.61 1.81
N ASN A 146 -18.24 -9.71 0.93
CA ASN A 146 -18.54 -10.94 0.20
C ASN A 146 -17.47 -11.16 -0.89
N LEU A 147 -16.86 -12.33 -0.89
CA LEU A 147 -15.79 -12.69 -1.83
C LEU A 147 -16.27 -13.61 -2.96
N GLU A 148 -17.38 -14.31 -2.76
CA GLU A 148 -17.90 -15.24 -3.75
C GLU A 148 -18.32 -14.52 -5.04
N THR A 149 -17.80 -14.97 -6.18
CA THR A 149 -18.08 -14.38 -7.52
C THR A 149 -18.74 -15.38 -8.44
N LYS A 150 -18.14 -16.57 -8.61
CA LYS A 150 -18.59 -17.65 -9.49
C LYS A 150 -18.72 -18.95 -8.72
N SER A 151 -19.63 -19.81 -9.14
CA SER A 151 -19.89 -21.12 -8.51
C SER A 151 -18.66 -22.05 -8.52
N GLU A 152 -17.81 -21.93 -9.53
CA GLU A 152 -16.60 -22.74 -9.70
C GLU A 152 -15.42 -22.25 -8.85
N GLU A 153 -15.46 -21.00 -8.34
CA GLU A 153 -14.38 -20.44 -7.53
C GLU A 153 -14.52 -20.87 -6.06
N LEU A 154 -13.98 -22.04 -5.76
CA LEU A 154 -14.11 -22.65 -4.44
C LEU A 154 -13.36 -21.89 -3.34
N SER A 155 -12.26 -21.19 -3.68
CA SER A 155 -11.40 -20.54 -2.68
C SER A 155 -12.17 -19.45 -1.93
N THR A 156 -12.80 -18.52 -2.64
CA THR A 156 -13.57 -17.43 -2.06
C THR A 156 -14.81 -17.92 -1.34
N ARG A 157 -15.50 -18.92 -1.87
CA ARG A 157 -16.66 -19.55 -1.22
C ARG A 157 -16.31 -20.19 0.12
N ILE A 158 -15.18 -20.92 0.18
CA ILE A 158 -14.73 -21.54 1.44
C ILE A 158 -14.38 -20.45 2.47
N ILE A 159 -13.68 -19.39 2.06
CA ILE A 159 -13.38 -18.27 2.97
C ILE A 159 -14.66 -17.67 3.49
N ASP A 160 -15.61 -17.38 2.62
CA ASP A 160 -16.91 -16.81 2.98
C ASP A 160 -17.70 -17.66 3.97
N LEU A 161 -17.58 -18.98 3.92
CA LEU A 161 -18.28 -19.90 4.82
C LEU A 161 -17.58 -20.08 6.16
N ILE A 162 -16.24 -20.09 6.18
CA ILE A 162 -15.45 -20.55 7.32
C ILE A 162 -14.77 -19.40 8.06
N SER A 163 -14.21 -18.46 7.30
CA SER A 163 -13.47 -17.32 7.84
C SER A 163 -13.92 -16.03 7.15
N PRO A 164 -15.20 -15.63 7.27
CA PRO A 164 -15.72 -14.44 6.62
C PRO A 164 -14.91 -13.20 7.03
N ILE A 165 -14.70 -12.30 6.06
CA ILE A 165 -14.00 -11.03 6.25
C ILE A 165 -15.04 -9.93 6.38
N GLY A 166 -14.95 -9.12 7.43
CA GLY A 166 -15.79 -7.94 7.63
C GLY A 166 -15.00 -6.64 7.42
N LYS A 167 -15.71 -5.54 7.15
CA LYS A 167 -15.13 -4.20 7.13
C LYS A 167 -14.53 -3.86 8.50
N GLY A 168 -13.23 -3.57 8.53
CA GLY A 168 -12.48 -3.38 9.78
C GLY A 168 -11.81 -4.63 10.36
N GLN A 169 -11.84 -5.76 9.64
CA GLN A 169 -11.25 -7.03 10.07
C GLN A 169 -9.73 -6.97 10.19
N ARG A 170 -9.17 -7.61 11.23
CA ARG A 170 -7.74 -7.90 11.37
C ARG A 170 -7.50 -9.39 11.13
N GLY A 171 -7.21 -9.77 9.89
CA GLY A 171 -7.07 -11.16 9.49
C GLY A 171 -5.62 -11.59 9.28
N LEU A 172 -5.31 -12.82 9.70
CA LEU A 172 -4.06 -13.49 9.39
C LEU A 172 -4.31 -14.68 8.46
N ILE A 173 -3.61 -14.72 7.34
CA ILE A 173 -3.48 -15.90 6.50
C ILE A 173 -2.18 -16.61 6.87
N VAL A 174 -2.29 -17.67 7.63
CA VAL A 174 -1.17 -18.45 8.14
C VAL A 174 -0.78 -19.48 7.11
N SER A 175 0.43 -19.39 6.55
CA SER A 175 0.82 -20.22 5.42
C SER A 175 2.21 -20.82 5.56
N PRO A 176 2.35 -22.14 5.41
CA PRO A 176 3.65 -22.74 5.12
C PRO A 176 4.08 -22.39 3.69
N PRO A 177 5.38 -22.49 3.35
CA PRO A 177 5.86 -22.29 1.99
C PRO A 177 5.17 -23.21 1.00
N LYS A 178 4.88 -22.68 -0.21
CA LYS A 178 4.28 -23.45 -1.36
C LYS A 178 2.85 -23.96 -1.11
N ALA A 179 2.08 -23.38 -0.19
CA ALA A 179 0.69 -23.75 0.09
C ALA A 179 -0.35 -22.97 -0.73
N GLY A 180 0.06 -22.14 -1.69
CA GLY A 180 -0.86 -21.38 -2.55
C GLY A 180 -1.27 -20.00 -2.01
N LYS A 181 -0.49 -19.45 -1.07
CA LYS A 181 -0.71 -18.14 -0.44
C LYS A 181 -0.98 -17.01 -1.44
N THR A 182 -0.11 -16.82 -2.43
CA THR A 182 -0.18 -15.72 -3.40
C THR A 182 -1.44 -15.81 -4.26
N ILE A 183 -1.77 -17.03 -4.72
CA ILE A 183 -3.00 -17.28 -5.50
C ILE A 183 -4.24 -16.95 -4.66
N LEU A 184 -4.24 -17.30 -3.38
CA LEU A 184 -5.35 -17.02 -2.48
C LEU A 184 -5.56 -15.53 -2.28
N LEU A 185 -4.48 -14.76 -2.10
CA LEU A 185 -4.54 -13.29 -2.02
C LEU A 185 -5.09 -12.68 -3.32
N GLN A 186 -4.68 -13.17 -4.49
CA GLN A 186 -5.24 -12.73 -5.77
C GLN A 186 -6.74 -12.98 -5.85
N LYS A 187 -7.20 -14.17 -5.41
CA LYS A 187 -8.64 -14.51 -5.39
C LYS A 187 -9.43 -13.62 -4.44
N ILE A 188 -8.89 -13.31 -3.26
CA ILE A 188 -9.51 -12.36 -2.31
C ILE A 188 -9.59 -10.98 -2.96
N ALA A 189 -8.51 -10.48 -3.57
CA ALA A 189 -8.48 -9.19 -4.26
C ALA A 189 -9.52 -9.12 -5.38
N GLN A 190 -9.60 -10.16 -6.22
CA GLN A 190 -10.58 -10.26 -7.31
C GLN A 190 -12.01 -10.26 -6.78
N GLY A 191 -12.29 -11.00 -5.69
CA GLY A 191 -13.62 -11.05 -5.06
C GLY A 191 -14.03 -9.68 -4.51
N ILE A 192 -13.13 -8.98 -3.81
CA ILE A 192 -13.38 -7.63 -3.30
C ILE A 192 -13.64 -6.66 -4.45
N SER A 193 -12.77 -6.63 -5.47
CA SER A 193 -12.92 -5.70 -6.61
C SER A 193 -14.21 -5.94 -7.40
N ALA A 194 -14.67 -7.20 -7.49
CA ALA A 194 -15.89 -7.54 -8.22
C ALA A 194 -17.18 -7.18 -7.47
N ASN A 195 -17.20 -7.43 -6.15
CA ASN A 195 -18.41 -7.29 -5.34
C ASN A 195 -18.50 -5.96 -4.59
N HIS A 196 -17.35 -5.29 -4.38
CA HIS A 196 -17.23 -4.06 -3.59
C HIS A 196 -16.38 -3.00 -4.34
N PRO A 197 -16.86 -2.49 -5.50
CA PRO A 197 -16.13 -1.50 -6.30
C PRO A 197 -15.94 -0.16 -5.58
N GLU A 198 -16.69 0.10 -4.50
CA GLU A 198 -16.56 1.28 -3.64
C GLU A 198 -15.36 1.22 -2.71
N VAL A 199 -14.79 0.03 -2.48
CA VAL A 199 -13.68 -0.20 -1.55
C VAL A 199 -12.35 0.19 -2.20
N GLU A 200 -11.57 0.98 -1.48
CA GLU A 200 -10.19 1.30 -1.87
C GLU A 200 -9.28 0.11 -1.49
N LEU A 201 -8.86 -0.64 -2.50
CA LEU A 201 -8.11 -1.88 -2.32
C LEU A 201 -6.63 -1.69 -2.61
N PHE A 202 -5.80 -1.97 -1.59
CA PHE A 202 -4.34 -1.98 -1.68
C PHE A 202 -3.81 -3.40 -1.53
N ILE A 203 -2.79 -3.74 -2.33
CA ILE A 203 -1.97 -4.94 -2.14
C ILE A 203 -0.56 -4.47 -1.83
N LEU A 204 -0.08 -4.79 -0.62
CA LEU A 204 1.24 -4.42 -0.14
C LEU A 204 2.16 -5.65 -0.14
N LEU A 205 3.15 -5.64 -1.02
CA LEU A 205 4.14 -6.70 -1.16
C LEU A 205 5.48 -6.24 -0.57
N VAL A 206 5.94 -6.91 0.48
CA VAL A 206 7.17 -6.55 1.22
C VAL A 206 8.19 -7.67 1.09
N ASP A 207 9.38 -7.36 0.54
CA ASP A 207 10.47 -8.31 0.34
C ASP A 207 10.04 -9.52 -0.52
N GLU A 208 9.12 -9.29 -1.49
CA GLU A 208 8.68 -10.29 -2.47
C GLU A 208 9.43 -10.14 -3.80
N ARG A 209 9.27 -11.10 -4.69
CA ARG A 209 9.97 -11.14 -5.97
C ARG A 209 9.34 -10.19 -6.99
N PRO A 210 10.15 -9.53 -7.86
CA PRO A 210 9.63 -8.64 -8.90
C PRO A 210 8.61 -9.29 -9.84
N GLU A 211 8.79 -10.58 -10.16
CA GLU A 211 7.84 -11.34 -10.98
C GLU A 211 6.49 -11.54 -10.29
N GLU A 212 6.45 -11.74 -8.95
CA GLU A 212 5.21 -11.84 -8.17
C GLU A 212 4.48 -10.51 -8.11
N VAL A 213 5.22 -9.40 -8.03
CA VAL A 213 4.66 -8.04 -8.13
C VAL A 213 3.97 -7.83 -9.48
N THR A 214 4.65 -8.17 -10.56
CA THR A 214 4.11 -8.03 -11.92
C THR A 214 2.86 -8.91 -12.13
N ASP A 215 2.88 -10.13 -11.62
CA ASP A 215 1.75 -11.05 -11.69
C ASP A 215 0.53 -10.50 -10.92
N MET A 216 0.76 -9.96 -9.73
CA MET A 216 -0.29 -9.33 -8.92
C MET A 216 -0.90 -8.11 -9.62
N GLN A 217 -0.06 -7.23 -10.20
CA GLN A 217 -0.51 -6.07 -10.97
C GLN A 217 -1.36 -6.43 -12.19
N ARG A 218 -1.02 -7.54 -12.88
CA ARG A 218 -1.74 -7.97 -14.08
C ARG A 218 -3.08 -8.65 -13.77
N ASN A 219 -3.16 -9.33 -12.63
CA ASN A 219 -4.30 -10.19 -12.29
C ASN A 219 -5.28 -9.54 -11.28
N THR A 220 -5.02 -8.32 -10.82
CA THR A 220 -5.91 -7.62 -9.89
C THR A 220 -6.16 -6.18 -10.33
N GLN A 221 -7.26 -5.58 -9.84
CA GLN A 221 -7.60 -4.16 -10.05
C GLN A 221 -7.19 -3.28 -8.84
N ALA A 222 -6.44 -3.84 -7.90
CA ALA A 222 -5.96 -3.15 -6.72
C ALA A 222 -4.80 -2.19 -7.03
N GLU A 223 -4.60 -1.19 -6.19
CA GLU A 223 -3.34 -0.44 -6.17
C GLU A 223 -2.25 -1.34 -5.55
N VAL A 224 -1.36 -1.88 -6.40
CA VAL A 224 -0.27 -2.75 -5.95
C VAL A 224 0.95 -1.91 -5.59
N VAL A 225 1.31 -1.94 -4.33
CA VAL A 225 2.46 -1.25 -3.76
C VAL A 225 3.48 -2.28 -3.30
N SER A 226 4.72 -2.12 -3.71
CA SER A 226 5.75 -3.12 -3.42
C SER A 226 7.08 -2.48 -3.03
N SER A 227 7.82 -3.22 -2.25
CA SER A 227 9.27 -3.06 -2.08
C SER A 227 9.87 -4.46 -2.17
N THR A 228 10.60 -4.71 -3.27
CA THR A 228 11.08 -6.03 -3.66
C THR A 228 12.38 -6.42 -2.93
N PHE A 229 12.72 -7.70 -2.95
CA PHE A 229 13.83 -8.26 -2.16
C PHE A 229 15.21 -7.65 -2.51
N ASP A 230 15.35 -7.03 -3.67
CA ASP A 230 16.55 -6.33 -4.13
C ASP A 230 16.68 -4.90 -3.57
N GLU A 231 15.64 -4.41 -2.88
CA GLU A 231 15.66 -3.12 -2.21
C GLU A 231 16.17 -3.22 -0.75
N PRO A 232 16.74 -2.12 -0.20
CA PRO A 232 17.19 -2.11 1.19
C PRO A 232 16.00 -2.19 2.18
N PRO A 233 16.23 -2.75 3.40
CA PRO A 233 15.18 -2.92 4.42
C PRO A 233 14.47 -1.62 4.82
N GLU A 234 15.15 -0.48 4.74
CA GLU A 234 14.59 0.85 5.02
C GLU A 234 13.44 1.19 4.08
N ASN A 235 13.53 0.75 2.80
CA ASN A 235 12.45 0.94 1.83
C ASN A 235 11.22 0.11 2.19
N HIS A 236 11.41 -1.13 2.64
CA HIS A 236 10.31 -2.00 3.10
C HIS A 236 9.52 -1.33 4.24
N VAL A 237 10.24 -0.79 5.22
CA VAL A 237 9.65 -0.06 6.35
C VAL A 237 8.93 1.18 5.86
N LYS A 238 9.58 1.99 5.03
CA LYS A 238 9.04 3.26 4.55
C LYS A 238 7.78 3.10 3.72
N VAL A 239 7.78 2.18 2.78
CA VAL A 239 6.62 1.88 1.93
C VAL A 239 5.42 1.46 2.80
N THR A 240 5.67 0.62 3.81
CA THR A 240 4.62 0.17 4.73
C THR A 240 4.05 1.31 5.58
N ASP A 241 4.92 2.16 6.14
CA ASP A 241 4.48 3.34 6.91
C ASP A 241 3.64 4.28 6.03
N MET A 242 4.07 4.54 4.79
CA MET A 242 3.36 5.43 3.86
C MET A 242 1.99 4.89 3.43
N ILE A 243 1.87 3.59 3.17
CA ILE A 243 0.59 2.95 2.82
C ILE A 243 -0.39 3.00 3.99
N LEU A 244 0.09 2.80 5.22
CA LEU A 244 -0.75 2.92 6.40
C LEU A 244 -1.29 4.34 6.55
N GLU A 245 -0.43 5.35 6.41
CA GLU A 245 -0.86 6.75 6.48
C GLU A 245 -1.81 7.10 5.33
N ARG A 246 -1.56 6.60 4.12
CA ARG A 246 -2.49 6.73 2.98
C ARG A 246 -3.88 6.15 3.29
N ALA A 247 -3.92 4.93 3.82
CA ALA A 247 -5.16 4.27 4.21
C ALA A 247 -5.92 5.05 5.29
N LYS A 248 -5.22 5.54 6.33
CA LYS A 248 -5.85 6.39 7.37
C LYS A 248 -6.47 7.66 6.78
N ARG A 249 -5.77 8.33 5.82
CA ARG A 249 -6.32 9.54 5.17
C ARG A 249 -7.60 9.26 4.40
N LEU A 250 -7.69 8.12 3.72
CA LEU A 250 -8.91 7.70 3.02
C LEU A 250 -10.06 7.41 4.00
N VAL A 251 -9.76 6.71 5.10
CA VAL A 251 -10.75 6.40 6.14
C VAL A 251 -11.29 7.68 6.82
N GLU A 252 -10.46 8.70 7.02
CA GLU A 252 -10.89 10.03 7.51
C GLU A 252 -11.90 10.71 6.56
N HIS A 253 -11.91 10.33 5.28
CA HIS A 253 -12.93 10.70 4.30
C HIS A 253 -14.08 9.68 4.21
N LYS A 254 -14.25 8.83 5.23
CA LYS A 254 -15.30 7.80 5.34
C LYS A 254 -15.26 6.74 4.24
N LYS A 255 -14.08 6.50 3.66
CA LYS A 255 -13.89 5.42 2.70
C LYS A 255 -13.64 4.09 3.42
N ASP A 256 -14.11 3.01 2.82
CA ASP A 256 -13.73 1.67 3.23
C ASP A 256 -12.44 1.28 2.52
N VAL A 257 -11.44 0.92 3.31
CA VAL A 257 -10.10 0.60 2.81
C VAL A 257 -9.73 -0.83 3.19
N VAL A 258 -9.22 -1.58 2.24
CA VAL A 258 -8.66 -2.93 2.45
C VAL A 258 -7.20 -2.95 2.07
N ILE A 259 -6.34 -3.45 2.97
CA ILE A 259 -4.94 -3.74 2.70
C ILE A 259 -4.74 -5.25 2.77
N LEU A 260 -4.38 -5.86 1.64
CA LEU A 260 -3.90 -7.23 1.56
C LEU A 260 -2.37 -7.20 1.60
N MET A 261 -1.77 -7.78 2.63
CA MET A 261 -0.32 -7.67 2.85
C MET A 261 0.38 -9.02 2.74
N ASP A 262 1.43 -9.07 1.94
CA ASP A 262 2.34 -10.20 1.85
C ASP A 262 3.79 -9.76 2.07
N SER A 263 4.44 -9.98 3.22
CA SER A 263 3.97 -10.61 4.45
C SER A 263 4.35 -9.81 5.70
N VAL A 264 3.59 -9.96 6.78
CA VAL A 264 3.95 -9.37 8.07
C VAL A 264 5.24 -9.97 8.64
N THR A 265 5.55 -11.22 8.33
CA THR A 265 6.79 -11.89 8.73
C THR A 265 8.01 -11.17 8.15
N ARG A 266 7.98 -10.86 6.86
CA ARG A 266 9.07 -10.14 6.17
C ARG A 266 9.17 -8.69 6.63
N LEU A 267 8.03 -8.03 6.87
CA LEU A 267 8.02 -6.69 7.48
C LEU A 267 8.71 -6.68 8.85
N ALA A 268 8.39 -7.64 9.71
CA ALA A 268 9.02 -7.74 11.03
C ALA A 268 10.53 -8.01 10.93
N ARG A 269 10.97 -8.83 9.97
CA ARG A 269 12.40 -9.04 9.67
C ARG A 269 13.09 -7.75 9.22
N ALA A 270 12.46 -6.98 8.33
CA ALA A 270 13.01 -5.70 7.86
C ALA A 270 13.15 -4.71 9.03
N HIS A 271 12.14 -4.62 9.90
CA HIS A 271 12.23 -3.81 11.11
C HIS A 271 13.35 -4.25 12.04
N ASN A 272 13.60 -5.56 12.17
CA ASN A 272 14.68 -6.08 12.99
C ASN A 272 16.08 -5.71 12.49
N LEU A 273 16.20 -5.41 11.19
CA LEU A 273 17.47 -4.92 10.59
C LEU A 273 17.63 -3.41 10.73
N VAL A 274 16.52 -2.65 10.74
CA VAL A 274 16.54 -1.17 10.68
C VAL A 274 16.50 -0.54 12.07
N VAL A 275 15.80 -1.16 13.03
CA VAL A 275 15.63 -0.60 14.38
C VAL A 275 16.94 -0.72 15.17
N PRO A 276 17.41 0.35 15.84
CA PRO A 276 18.55 0.27 16.73
C PRO A 276 18.36 -0.77 17.82
N PRO A 277 19.38 -1.57 18.14
CA PRO A 277 19.26 -2.64 19.14
C PRO A 277 18.83 -2.11 20.52
N SER A 278 17.78 -2.69 21.11
CA SER A 278 17.32 -2.34 22.46
C SER A 278 18.17 -2.96 23.59
N GLY A 279 19.10 -3.83 23.23
CA GLY A 279 19.90 -4.62 24.17
C GLY A 279 19.18 -5.85 24.72
N ARG A 280 17.96 -6.12 24.27
CA ARG A 280 17.17 -7.32 24.59
C ARG A 280 16.95 -8.15 23.33
N THR A 281 16.99 -9.46 23.46
CA THR A 281 16.78 -10.35 22.31
C THR A 281 15.83 -11.48 22.71
N LEU A 282 14.77 -11.66 21.93
CA LEU A 282 13.87 -12.80 22.01
C LEU A 282 14.49 -14.02 21.32
N SER A 283 13.89 -15.19 21.52
CA SER A 283 14.28 -16.42 20.81
C SER A 283 14.27 -16.17 19.30
N GLY A 284 15.24 -16.72 18.57
CA GLY A 284 15.39 -16.52 17.13
C GLY A 284 16.09 -15.21 16.71
N GLY A 285 16.66 -14.44 17.64
CA GLY A 285 17.45 -13.25 17.32
C GLY A 285 16.64 -12.00 17.01
N ILE A 286 15.37 -11.94 17.43
CA ILE A 286 14.50 -10.78 17.20
C ILE A 286 14.58 -9.80 18.39
N ASP A 287 14.74 -8.51 18.08
CA ASP A 287 14.64 -7.46 19.09
C ASP A 287 13.15 -7.14 19.36
N PRO A 288 12.69 -7.11 20.62
CA PRO A 288 11.29 -6.77 20.94
C PRO A 288 10.84 -5.43 20.34
N ALA A 289 11.72 -4.42 20.32
CA ALA A 289 11.41 -3.09 19.77
C ALA A 289 11.11 -3.12 18.26
N SER A 290 11.67 -4.09 17.54
CA SER A 290 11.43 -4.25 16.10
C SER A 290 9.99 -4.66 15.77
N LEU A 291 9.27 -5.23 16.72
CA LEU A 291 7.89 -5.68 16.54
C LEU A 291 6.85 -4.59 16.79
N ASP A 292 7.21 -3.47 17.40
CA ASP A 292 6.25 -2.43 17.81
C ASP A 292 5.53 -1.81 16.61
N LYS A 293 6.27 -1.36 15.59
CA LYS A 293 5.67 -0.77 14.40
C LYS A 293 4.85 -1.77 13.58
N PRO A 294 5.34 -2.99 13.25
CA PRO A 294 4.53 -4.01 12.60
C PRO A 294 3.23 -4.34 13.35
N LYS A 295 3.29 -4.40 14.69
CA LYS A 295 2.10 -4.61 15.53
C LYS A 295 1.12 -3.44 15.47
N ARG A 296 1.62 -2.19 15.44
CA ARG A 296 0.78 -0.99 15.26
C ARG A 296 0.14 -0.96 13.88
N PHE A 297 0.89 -1.32 12.83
CA PHE A 297 0.36 -1.45 11.47
C PHE A 297 -0.84 -2.39 11.45
N PHE A 298 -0.65 -3.63 11.90
CA PHE A 298 -1.72 -4.64 11.93
C PHE A 298 -2.87 -4.26 12.87
N GLY A 299 -2.55 -3.65 14.00
CA GLY A 299 -3.52 -3.18 15.00
C GLY A 299 -4.32 -1.94 14.58
N ALA A 300 -3.95 -1.27 13.48
CA ALA A 300 -4.68 -0.13 12.96
C ALA A 300 -6.05 -0.52 12.35
N ALA A 301 -6.20 -1.78 11.93
CA ALA A 301 -7.45 -2.27 11.34
C ALA A 301 -8.62 -2.15 12.33
N ARG A 302 -9.67 -1.46 11.90
CA ARG A 302 -10.90 -1.22 12.69
C ARG A 302 -12.05 -0.77 11.80
N ASN A 303 -13.26 -1.10 12.20
CA ASN A 303 -14.48 -0.45 11.71
C ASN A 303 -14.79 0.78 12.58
N LEU A 304 -15.47 1.78 12.06
CA LEU A 304 -15.65 3.08 12.72
C LEU A 304 -17.11 3.50 12.74
N GLU A 305 -17.54 4.05 13.89
CA GLU A 305 -18.91 4.51 14.10
C GLU A 305 -19.26 5.69 13.19
N GLU A 306 -18.31 6.59 12.96
CA GLU A 306 -18.48 7.78 12.12
C GLU A 306 -18.53 7.48 10.61
N GLY A 307 -18.31 6.22 10.24
CA GLY A 307 -18.25 5.71 8.88
C GLY A 307 -16.82 5.56 8.36
N GLY A 308 -16.67 4.68 7.37
CA GLY A 308 -15.41 4.22 6.86
C GLY A 308 -14.79 3.10 7.70
N SER A 309 -13.91 2.33 7.11
CA SER A 309 -13.24 1.21 7.78
C SER A 309 -11.83 0.98 7.24
N LEU A 310 -10.96 0.42 8.08
CA LEU A 310 -9.66 -0.10 7.67
C LEU A 310 -9.62 -1.59 7.95
N THR A 311 -9.58 -2.39 6.90
CA THR A 311 -9.43 -3.85 6.96
C THR A 311 -7.99 -4.21 6.59
N ILE A 312 -7.33 -5.05 7.38
CA ILE A 312 -5.98 -5.53 7.08
C ILE A 312 -5.98 -7.06 7.14
N ILE A 313 -5.68 -7.69 6.00
CA ILE A 313 -5.47 -9.12 5.88
C ILE A 313 -4.01 -9.35 5.53
N ALA A 314 -3.25 -9.86 6.48
CA ALA A 314 -1.80 -10.05 6.34
C ALA A 314 -1.45 -11.54 6.31
N THR A 315 -0.48 -11.92 5.46
CA THR A 315 0.07 -13.27 5.49
C THR A 315 1.15 -13.38 6.56
N ALA A 316 1.15 -14.50 7.27
CA ALA A 316 2.18 -14.88 8.22
C ALA A 316 2.80 -16.23 7.79
N LEU A 317 4.14 -16.27 7.72
CA LEU A 317 4.86 -17.46 7.30
C LEU A 317 5.14 -18.37 8.50
N ILE A 318 4.86 -19.65 8.32
CA ILE A 318 5.14 -20.71 9.29
C ILE A 318 5.92 -21.85 8.63
N GLU A 319 6.48 -22.75 9.41
CA GLU A 319 7.22 -23.93 8.93
C GLU A 319 8.33 -23.59 7.91
N THR A 320 8.97 -22.44 8.07
CA THR A 320 10.08 -22.00 7.21
C THR A 320 11.42 -22.57 7.65
N GLY A 321 11.48 -23.24 8.82
CA GLY A 321 12.70 -23.64 9.48
C GLY A 321 13.41 -22.51 10.26
N SER A 322 12.84 -21.31 10.26
CA SER A 322 13.37 -20.15 10.96
C SER A 322 12.70 -19.97 12.32
N ARG A 323 13.50 -20.03 13.40
CA ARG A 323 13.03 -19.74 14.75
C ARG A 323 12.50 -18.32 14.92
N MET A 324 13.05 -17.37 14.16
CA MET A 324 12.57 -15.99 14.14
C MET A 324 11.13 -15.92 13.64
N ASP A 325 10.79 -16.63 12.57
CA ASP A 325 9.43 -16.61 11.99
C ASP A 325 8.39 -17.21 12.93
N GLU A 326 8.77 -18.25 13.69
CA GLU A 326 7.91 -18.83 14.72
C GLU A 326 7.59 -17.79 15.81
N VAL A 327 8.58 -17.06 16.28
CA VAL A 327 8.39 -15.99 17.28
C VAL A 327 7.53 -14.87 16.72
N ILE A 328 7.79 -14.41 15.48
CA ILE A 328 6.98 -13.40 14.82
C ILE A 328 5.52 -13.86 14.73
N PHE A 329 5.28 -15.08 14.26
CA PHE A 329 3.92 -15.62 14.14
C PHE A 329 3.18 -15.62 15.50
N GLU A 330 3.80 -16.13 16.58
CA GLU A 330 3.18 -16.17 17.90
C GLU A 330 2.85 -14.75 18.43
N GLU A 331 3.68 -13.74 18.11
CA GLU A 331 3.45 -12.36 18.49
C GLU A 331 2.27 -11.68 17.76
N PHE A 332 1.89 -12.19 16.58
CA PHE A 332 0.75 -11.70 15.80
C PHE A 332 -0.52 -12.50 15.99
N LYS A 333 -0.44 -13.80 16.27
CA LYS A 333 -1.56 -14.74 16.41
C LYS A 333 -2.67 -14.26 17.35
N GLY A 334 -2.32 -13.70 18.50
CA GLY A 334 -3.28 -13.21 19.48
C GLY A 334 -3.90 -11.82 19.16
N ARG A 335 -3.44 -11.14 18.10
CA ARG A 335 -3.87 -9.77 17.76
C ARG A 335 -4.94 -9.72 16.68
N GLY A 336 -5.03 -10.76 15.86
CA GLY A 336 -6.06 -10.92 14.86
C GLY A 336 -7.40 -11.37 15.45
N ASN A 337 -8.47 -11.07 14.72
CA ASN A 337 -9.83 -11.57 15.02
C ASN A 337 -10.36 -12.47 13.88
N MET A 338 -9.52 -12.80 12.90
CA MET A 338 -9.76 -13.78 11.85
C MET A 338 -8.46 -14.52 11.53
N GLU A 339 -8.52 -15.82 11.40
CA GLU A 339 -7.40 -16.65 11.01
C GLU A 339 -7.82 -17.59 9.87
N LEU A 340 -7.04 -17.62 8.79
CA LEU A 340 -7.18 -18.56 7.68
C LEU A 340 -5.88 -19.36 7.58
N VAL A 341 -5.94 -20.63 7.95
CA VAL A 341 -4.77 -21.50 8.05
C VAL A 341 -4.65 -22.38 6.82
N LEU A 342 -3.52 -22.30 6.14
CA LEU A 342 -3.16 -23.22 5.05
C LEU A 342 -2.30 -24.35 5.61
N GLU A 343 -2.52 -25.56 5.08
CA GLU A 343 -1.81 -26.76 5.54
C GLU A 343 -0.97 -27.37 4.41
N ARG A 344 0.31 -27.66 4.71
CA ARG A 344 1.26 -28.27 3.80
C ARG A 344 0.78 -29.64 3.29
N LYS A 345 0.27 -30.50 4.20
CA LYS A 345 -0.20 -31.85 3.84
C LYS A 345 -1.33 -31.86 2.81
N ILE A 346 -2.21 -30.84 2.85
CA ILE A 346 -3.28 -30.67 1.86
C ILE A 346 -2.69 -30.26 0.52
N ALA A 347 -1.76 -29.27 0.53
CA ALA A 347 -1.08 -28.81 -0.67
C ALA A 347 -0.24 -29.90 -1.35
N GLU A 348 0.47 -30.73 -0.60
CA GLU A 348 1.26 -31.86 -1.09
C GLU A 348 0.39 -32.91 -1.79
N ARG A 349 -0.88 -33.06 -1.37
CA ARG A 349 -1.88 -33.89 -2.04
C ARG A 349 -2.51 -33.21 -3.27
N ARG A 350 -2.05 -31.99 -3.63
CA ARG A 350 -2.59 -31.16 -4.72
C ARG A 350 -4.07 -30.79 -4.56
N ILE A 351 -4.53 -30.68 -3.34
CA ILE A 351 -5.88 -30.21 -3.00
C ILE A 351 -5.79 -28.70 -2.76
N PHE A 352 -6.50 -27.92 -3.56
CA PHE A 352 -6.52 -26.46 -3.46
C PHE A 352 -7.96 -25.94 -3.46
N PRO A 353 -8.25 -24.88 -2.66
CA PRO A 353 -7.34 -24.21 -1.72
C PRO A 353 -6.94 -25.15 -0.57
N ALA A 354 -5.67 -25.04 -0.13
CA ALA A 354 -5.13 -25.91 0.92
C ALA A 354 -5.52 -25.43 2.34
N ILE A 355 -6.78 -25.09 2.55
CA ILE A 355 -7.32 -24.51 3.78
C ILE A 355 -7.59 -25.60 4.82
N ASP A 356 -7.05 -25.45 6.01
CA ASP A 356 -7.43 -26.21 7.19
C ASP A 356 -8.69 -25.60 7.84
N VAL A 357 -9.82 -26.20 7.52
CA VAL A 357 -11.14 -25.77 7.97
C VAL A 357 -11.29 -25.77 9.51
N LYS A 358 -10.62 -26.73 10.19
CA LYS A 358 -10.72 -26.88 11.65
C LYS A 358 -9.98 -25.79 12.42
N ARG A 359 -8.89 -25.27 11.82
CA ARG A 359 -8.03 -24.26 12.43
C ARG A 359 -8.35 -22.85 11.96
N SER A 360 -9.20 -22.72 10.93
CA SER A 360 -9.61 -21.43 10.36
C SER A 360 -10.91 -20.93 10.98
N GLY A 361 -11.08 -19.62 11.07
CA GLY A 361 -12.33 -19.00 11.55
C GLY A 361 -12.20 -17.51 11.82
N THR A 362 -13.36 -16.86 11.91
CA THR A 362 -13.51 -15.46 12.33
C THR A 362 -14.14 -15.42 13.71
N ARG A 363 -13.54 -14.64 14.63
CA ARG A 363 -14.00 -14.60 16.04
C ARG A 363 -15.04 -13.51 16.29
N ARG A 364 -14.96 -12.39 15.62
CA ARG A 364 -15.91 -11.26 15.63
C ARG A 364 -15.59 -10.29 14.52
#